data_50843b48add2a4304d0a5b7b522ea689
#
_entry.id   50843b48add2a4304d0a5b7b522ea689
#
_cell.length_a   1.000
_cell.length_b   1.000
_cell.length_c   1.000
_cell.angle_alpha   90.00
_cell.angle_beta   90.00
_cell.angle_gamma   90.00
#
_symmetry.space_group_name_H-M   'P 1'
#
loop_
_entity.id
_entity.type
_entity.pdbx_description
1 polymer ?
#
loop_
_entity_poly.entity_id
_entity_poly.type
_entity_poly.pdbx_seq_one_letter_code
_entity_poly.pdbx_strand_id
1 'polypeptide(L)'
;ELKDVFLKGDFCSGKGEVVNHPHMETYIDAILESTGPLARPVKVAIDCANAVPGPFMTTLMERMGVDHVDLYCDWDASEPNHGADPTRPKNMLDLGKAVVEHGCEFGLGADGDGDRIGAVDEAGRFIYPDRLIALLAEDLLKDEDEVPEDAADDEHCLLYTSDAADEQLS
;
A
#
# COMPACT_ATOMS: atom_id res chain seq x y z
N GLU A 1 4.05 29.82 2.29
CA GLU A 1 5.38 29.81 1.67
C GLU A 1 5.33 29.35 0.21
N LEU A 2 5.01 28.09 -0.14
CA LEU A 2 4.82 27.65 -1.54
C LEU A 2 3.67 28.38 -2.23
N LYS A 3 2.54 28.56 -1.53
CA LYS A 3 1.39 29.35 -2.01
C LYS A 3 1.80 30.78 -2.34
N ASP A 4 2.65 31.41 -1.55
CA ASP A 4 3.09 32.78 -1.77
C ASP A 4 3.99 32.89 -2.99
N VAL A 5 4.91 31.91 -3.20
CA VAL A 5 5.75 31.81 -4.40
C VAL A 5 4.87 31.68 -5.64
N PHE A 6 3.87 30.81 -5.61
CA PHE A 6 2.94 30.62 -6.72
C PHE A 6 2.13 31.87 -7.03
N LEU A 7 1.53 32.52 -6.00
CA LEU A 7 0.71 33.72 -6.18
C LEU A 7 1.51 34.94 -6.65
N LYS A 8 2.78 35.03 -6.25
CA LYS A 8 3.68 36.13 -6.66
C LYS A 8 4.34 35.90 -8.00
N GLY A 9 4.28 34.66 -8.52
CA GLY A 9 4.99 34.26 -9.74
C GLY A 9 6.50 34.32 -9.62
N ASP A 10 7.02 34.19 -8.38
CA ASP A 10 8.44 34.26 -8.07
C ASP A 10 9.10 32.88 -8.29
N PHE A 11 9.14 32.47 -9.56
CA PHE A 11 9.71 31.19 -9.98
C PHE A 11 11.17 31.37 -10.40
N CYS A 12 12.00 30.42 -10.01
CA CYS A 12 13.35 30.32 -10.56
C CYS A 12 13.26 30.09 -12.06
N SER A 13 14.06 30.83 -12.83
CA SER A 13 14.23 30.61 -14.26
C SER A 13 15.57 29.93 -14.54
N GLY A 14 15.58 29.00 -15.47
CA GLY A 14 16.79 28.26 -15.85
C GLY A 14 16.57 27.43 -17.08
N LYS A 15 17.66 26.82 -17.58
CA LYS A 15 17.57 25.78 -18.61
C LYS A 15 17.61 24.44 -17.90
N GLY A 16 16.56 23.65 -18.09
CA GLY A 16 16.46 22.28 -17.56
C GLY A 16 16.08 21.32 -18.67
N GLU A 17 16.32 20.06 -18.45
CA GLU A 17 15.88 18.96 -19.30
C GLU A 17 14.97 18.03 -18.47
N VAL A 18 13.86 17.59 -19.06
CA VAL A 18 12.99 16.56 -18.47
C VAL A 18 13.43 15.23 -19.05
N VAL A 19 13.97 14.38 -18.21
CA VAL A 19 14.39 13.02 -18.59
C VAL A 19 13.43 12.03 -17.96
N ASN A 20 12.82 11.18 -18.79
CA ASN A 20 12.03 10.04 -18.30
C ASN A 20 12.97 8.95 -17.81
N HIS A 21 12.85 8.60 -16.55
CA HIS A 21 13.59 7.51 -15.95
C HIS A 21 12.60 6.51 -15.32
N PRO A 22 12.29 5.39 -16.00
CA PRO A 22 11.37 4.39 -15.46
C PRO A 22 12.00 3.70 -14.26
N HIS A 23 11.35 3.80 -13.09
CA HIS A 23 11.82 3.19 -11.85
C HIS A 23 10.99 1.98 -11.38
N MET A 24 9.82 1.77 -11.98
CA MET A 24 8.87 0.74 -11.52
C MET A 24 9.51 -0.66 -11.46
N GLU A 25 10.20 -1.06 -12.53
CA GLU A 25 10.86 -2.38 -12.58
C GLU A 25 11.93 -2.53 -11.50
N THR A 26 12.79 -1.53 -11.33
CA THR A 26 13.83 -1.53 -10.30
C THR A 26 13.25 -1.58 -8.89
N TYR A 27 12.12 -0.90 -8.66
CA TYR A 27 11.43 -0.90 -7.38
C TYR A 27 10.80 -2.27 -7.09
N ILE A 28 10.14 -2.86 -8.08
CA ILE A 28 9.57 -4.22 -7.96
C ILE A 28 10.69 -5.24 -7.71
N ASP A 29 11.83 -5.14 -8.42
CA ASP A 29 12.99 -6.02 -8.19
C ASP A 29 13.46 -5.95 -6.74
N ALA A 30 13.59 -4.75 -6.18
CA ALA A 30 14.01 -4.56 -4.79
C ALA A 30 13.01 -5.17 -3.79
N ILE A 31 11.69 -5.05 -4.05
CA ILE A 31 10.66 -5.69 -3.22
C ILE A 31 10.81 -7.22 -3.28
N LEU A 32 10.90 -7.79 -4.48
CA LEU A 32 11.03 -9.24 -4.66
C LEU A 32 12.30 -9.79 -4.00
N GLU A 33 13.38 -9.04 -4.05
CA GLU A 33 14.63 -9.41 -3.38
C GLU A 33 14.47 -9.40 -1.85
N SER A 34 13.78 -8.40 -1.30
CA SER A 34 13.60 -8.27 0.15
C SER A 34 12.58 -9.25 0.74
N THR A 35 11.51 -9.54 0.01
CA THR A 35 10.44 -10.42 0.50
C THR A 35 10.71 -11.91 0.25
N GLY A 36 11.52 -12.22 -0.75
CA GLY A 36 11.75 -13.59 -1.17
C GLY A 36 10.51 -14.27 -1.78
N PRO A 37 10.59 -15.58 -2.03
CA PRO A 37 9.49 -16.34 -2.62
C PRO A 37 8.38 -16.61 -1.60
N LEU A 38 7.14 -16.65 -2.07
CA LEU A 38 6.00 -17.06 -1.25
C LEU A 38 6.17 -18.49 -0.72
N ALA A 39 5.82 -18.73 0.53
CA ALA A 39 5.89 -20.06 1.16
C ALA A 39 4.92 -21.07 0.51
N ARG A 40 3.82 -20.60 -0.09
CA ARG A 40 2.84 -21.40 -0.82
C ARG A 40 2.09 -20.55 -1.85
N PRO A 41 1.44 -21.20 -2.84
CA PRO A 41 0.50 -20.49 -3.70
C PRO A 41 -0.64 -19.87 -2.88
N VAL A 42 -1.08 -18.69 -3.28
CA VAL A 42 -2.19 -17.94 -2.67
C VAL A 42 -3.01 -17.29 -3.78
N LYS A 43 -4.32 -17.18 -3.57
CA LYS A 43 -5.23 -16.43 -4.44
C LYS A 43 -5.82 -15.25 -3.69
N VAL A 44 -5.67 -14.05 -4.24
CA VAL A 44 -6.08 -12.80 -3.61
C VAL A 44 -6.94 -11.95 -4.54
N ALA A 45 -7.68 -11.00 -3.99
CA ALA A 45 -8.26 -9.91 -4.75
C ALA A 45 -7.54 -8.61 -4.39
N ILE A 46 -7.29 -7.75 -5.35
CA ILE A 46 -6.68 -6.43 -5.12
C ILE A 46 -7.62 -5.33 -5.62
N ASP A 47 -7.71 -4.24 -4.86
CA ASP A 47 -8.51 -3.07 -5.19
C ASP A 47 -7.65 -1.81 -5.03
N CYS A 48 -7.43 -1.12 -6.13
CA CYS A 48 -6.61 0.09 -6.17
C CYS A 48 -7.43 1.38 -6.36
N ALA A 49 -8.76 1.31 -6.28
CA ALA A 49 -9.67 2.46 -6.38
C ALA A 49 -9.39 3.41 -7.57
N ASN A 50 -8.94 2.86 -8.69
CA ASN A 50 -8.48 3.61 -9.88
C ASN A 50 -7.32 4.59 -9.59
N ALA A 51 -6.56 4.37 -8.54
CA ALA A 51 -5.49 5.24 -8.09
C ALA A 51 -4.11 4.80 -8.59
N VAL A 52 -3.08 5.53 -8.17
CA VAL A 52 -1.69 5.37 -8.64
C VAL A 52 -1.12 3.95 -8.42
N PRO A 53 -1.44 3.23 -7.33
CA PRO A 53 -0.87 1.89 -7.11
C PRO A 53 -1.30 0.82 -8.13
N GLY A 54 -2.40 1.03 -8.87
CA GLY A 54 -3.00 0.00 -9.74
C GLY A 54 -2.02 -0.74 -10.62
N PRO A 55 -1.37 -0.08 -11.59
CA PRO A 55 -0.41 -0.74 -12.50
C PRO A 55 0.79 -1.37 -11.78
N PHE A 56 1.20 -0.80 -10.65
CA PHE A 56 2.27 -1.33 -9.83
C PHE A 56 1.87 -2.63 -9.11
N MET A 57 0.72 -2.61 -8.42
CA MET A 57 0.20 -3.77 -7.69
C MET A 57 -0.04 -4.97 -8.60
N THR A 58 -0.66 -4.74 -9.76
CA THR A 58 -0.90 -5.79 -10.77
C THR A 58 0.42 -6.42 -11.22
N THR A 59 1.40 -5.59 -11.62
CA THR A 59 2.71 -6.08 -12.04
C THR A 59 3.43 -6.82 -10.92
N LEU A 60 3.35 -6.35 -9.68
CA LEU A 60 3.95 -7.00 -8.52
C LEU A 60 3.34 -8.39 -8.29
N MET A 61 2.00 -8.50 -8.30
CA MET A 61 1.30 -9.78 -8.12
C MET A 61 1.68 -10.80 -9.22
N GLU A 62 1.72 -10.35 -10.47
CA GLU A 62 2.17 -11.19 -11.60
C GLU A 62 3.59 -11.70 -11.39
N ARG A 63 4.51 -10.83 -11.01
CA ARG A 63 5.92 -11.19 -10.81
C ARG A 63 6.16 -12.07 -9.59
N MET A 64 5.34 -11.94 -8.55
CA MET A 64 5.32 -12.84 -7.40
C MET A 64 4.69 -14.20 -7.71
N GLY A 65 4.02 -14.36 -8.86
CA GLY A 65 3.29 -15.57 -9.21
C GLY A 65 2.02 -15.76 -8.38
N VAL A 66 1.43 -14.69 -7.89
CA VAL A 66 0.16 -14.69 -7.13
C VAL A 66 -1.00 -14.81 -8.10
N ASP A 67 -1.91 -15.78 -7.88
CA ASP A 67 -3.21 -15.80 -8.56
C ASP A 67 -4.08 -14.65 -8.00
N HIS A 68 -4.48 -13.70 -8.85
CA HIS A 68 -5.16 -12.50 -8.37
C HIS A 68 -6.34 -12.09 -9.23
N VAL A 69 -7.25 -11.35 -8.60
CA VAL A 69 -8.42 -10.71 -9.21
C VAL A 69 -8.26 -9.21 -9.03
N ASP A 70 -8.23 -8.47 -10.13
CA ASP A 70 -8.03 -7.02 -10.13
C ASP A 70 -9.35 -6.27 -10.10
N LEU A 71 -9.49 -5.36 -9.13
CA LEU A 71 -10.56 -4.39 -9.08
C LEU A 71 -9.96 -2.98 -9.19
N TYR A 72 -10.47 -2.23 -10.17
CA TYR A 72 -10.16 -0.80 -10.29
C TYR A 72 -8.65 -0.49 -10.32
N CYS A 73 -7.86 -1.37 -10.96
CA CYS A 73 -6.41 -1.21 -11.08
C CYS A 73 -5.97 -0.33 -12.27
N ASP A 74 -6.90 0.02 -13.16
CA ASP A 74 -6.64 1.03 -14.21
C ASP A 74 -6.70 2.43 -13.59
N TRP A 75 -5.65 3.22 -13.82
CA TRP A 75 -5.60 4.58 -13.27
C TRP A 75 -6.62 5.52 -13.93
N ASP A 76 -7.50 6.09 -13.10
CA ASP A 76 -8.46 7.12 -13.49
C ASP A 76 -8.65 8.12 -12.34
N ALA A 77 -8.08 9.31 -12.49
CA ALA A 77 -8.12 10.37 -11.48
C ALA A 77 -9.55 10.89 -11.15
N SER A 78 -10.58 10.45 -11.88
CA SER A 78 -11.98 10.76 -11.55
C SER A 78 -12.56 9.88 -10.45
N GLU A 79 -11.84 8.82 -10.03
CA GLU A 79 -12.28 7.83 -9.02
C GLU A 79 -13.70 7.31 -9.27
N PRO A 80 -14.00 6.73 -10.45
CA PRO A 80 -15.38 6.51 -10.89
C PRO A 80 -16.16 5.48 -10.06
N ASN A 81 -15.47 4.65 -9.28
CA ASN A 81 -16.08 3.56 -8.52
C ASN A 81 -16.26 3.92 -7.05
N HIS A 82 -15.19 4.18 -6.34
CA HIS A 82 -15.21 4.65 -4.94
C HIS A 82 -13.94 5.43 -4.61
N GLY A 83 -13.96 6.18 -3.52
CA GLY A 83 -12.79 6.95 -3.08
C GLY A 83 -11.65 6.05 -2.60
N ALA A 84 -10.42 6.46 -2.86
CA ALA A 84 -9.19 5.73 -2.56
C ALA A 84 -8.81 5.81 -1.07
N ASP A 85 -9.71 5.36 -0.19
CA ASP A 85 -9.50 5.30 1.27
C ASP A 85 -9.92 3.90 1.77
N PRO A 86 -8.97 2.96 1.90
CA PRO A 86 -9.25 1.58 2.29
C PRO A 86 -9.56 1.42 3.79
N THR A 87 -9.44 2.48 4.59
CA THR A 87 -9.81 2.44 6.01
C THR A 87 -11.34 2.51 6.21
N ARG A 88 -12.08 2.86 5.16
CA ARG A 88 -13.54 2.96 5.20
C ARG A 88 -14.20 1.68 4.75
N PRO A 89 -14.96 0.99 5.62
CA PRO A 89 -15.63 -0.26 5.26
C PRO A 89 -16.47 -0.18 3.98
N LYS A 90 -17.11 0.98 3.72
CA LYS A 90 -17.93 1.17 2.52
C LYS A 90 -17.13 1.07 1.21
N ASN A 91 -15.86 1.48 1.21
CA ASN A 91 -14.99 1.44 0.04
C ASN A 91 -14.45 0.02 -0.22
N MET A 92 -14.54 -0.88 0.76
CA MET A 92 -14.06 -2.26 0.69
C MET A 92 -15.17 -3.26 0.35
N LEU A 93 -16.40 -2.79 0.08
CA LEU A 93 -17.55 -3.68 -0.18
C LEU A 93 -17.40 -4.49 -1.46
N ASP A 94 -16.92 -3.87 -2.53
CA ASP A 94 -16.76 -4.56 -3.81
C ASP A 94 -15.59 -5.54 -3.77
N LEU A 95 -14.51 -5.19 -3.08
CA LEU A 95 -13.42 -6.10 -2.78
C LEU A 95 -13.90 -7.33 -2.00
N GLY A 96 -14.70 -7.12 -0.94
CA GLY A 96 -15.30 -8.24 -0.17
C GLY A 96 -16.17 -9.15 -1.01
N LYS A 97 -16.97 -8.60 -1.93
CA LYS A 97 -17.78 -9.40 -2.87
C LYS A 97 -16.89 -10.21 -3.81
N ALA A 98 -15.87 -9.58 -4.39
CA ALA A 98 -14.95 -10.24 -5.31
C ALA A 98 -14.18 -11.40 -4.64
N VAL A 99 -13.75 -11.23 -3.39
CA VAL A 99 -13.11 -12.30 -2.61
C VAL A 99 -14.03 -13.53 -2.54
N VAL A 100 -15.28 -13.35 -2.17
CA VAL A 100 -16.25 -14.45 -2.05
C VAL A 100 -16.60 -15.05 -3.42
N GLU A 101 -16.85 -14.22 -4.42
CA GLU A 101 -17.27 -14.65 -5.76
C GLU A 101 -16.18 -15.46 -6.47
N HIS A 102 -14.93 -15.04 -6.34
CA HIS A 102 -13.81 -15.68 -7.02
C HIS A 102 -13.07 -16.71 -6.15
N GLY A 103 -13.49 -16.90 -4.90
CA GLY A 103 -12.86 -17.85 -3.97
C GLY A 103 -11.42 -17.44 -3.61
N CYS A 104 -11.19 -16.15 -3.41
CA CYS A 104 -9.92 -15.65 -2.92
C CYS A 104 -9.78 -15.91 -1.42
N GLU A 105 -8.54 -16.09 -0.94
CA GLU A 105 -8.26 -16.30 0.48
C GLU A 105 -8.43 -15.01 1.29
N PHE A 106 -8.15 -13.88 0.68
CA PHE A 106 -8.35 -12.53 1.24
C PHE A 106 -8.33 -11.49 0.12
N GLY A 107 -8.62 -10.24 0.49
CA GLY A 107 -8.48 -9.11 -0.42
C GLY A 107 -7.70 -7.98 0.22
N LEU A 108 -6.98 -7.23 -0.61
CA LEU A 108 -6.17 -6.08 -0.24
C LEU A 108 -6.64 -4.84 -1.00
N GLY A 109 -6.91 -3.76 -0.28
CA GLY A 109 -7.20 -2.45 -0.85
C GLY A 109 -6.07 -1.47 -0.59
N ALA A 110 -5.65 -0.73 -1.61
CA ALA A 110 -4.67 0.33 -1.49
C ALA A 110 -5.33 1.72 -1.49
N ASP A 111 -4.68 2.70 -0.89
CA ASP A 111 -5.12 4.09 -0.98
C ASP A 111 -4.53 4.82 -2.20
N GLY A 112 -4.76 6.14 -2.28
CA GLY A 112 -4.48 6.93 -3.47
C GLY A 112 -3.02 6.95 -3.93
N ASP A 113 -2.07 6.94 -3.02
CA ASP A 113 -0.63 6.93 -3.28
C ASP A 113 0.06 5.63 -2.85
N GLY A 114 -0.72 4.69 -2.27
CA GLY A 114 -0.26 3.35 -1.94
C GLY A 114 0.53 3.23 -0.65
N ASP A 115 0.41 4.22 0.27
CA ASP A 115 1.10 4.18 1.56
C ASP A 115 0.23 3.54 2.67
N ARG A 116 -1.07 3.31 2.42
CA ARG A 116 -2.01 2.67 3.33
C ARG A 116 -2.66 1.45 2.70
N ILE A 117 -2.92 0.45 3.54
CA ILE A 117 -3.55 -0.80 3.14
C ILE A 117 -4.78 -1.09 3.98
N GLY A 118 -5.82 -1.62 3.35
CA GLY A 118 -6.95 -2.25 4.00
C GLY A 118 -7.06 -3.71 3.59
N ALA A 119 -7.75 -4.51 4.39
CA ALA A 119 -7.93 -5.92 4.08
C ALA A 119 -9.36 -6.40 4.32
N VAL A 120 -9.73 -7.44 3.60
CA VAL A 120 -10.94 -8.24 3.83
C VAL A 120 -10.56 -9.71 3.93
N ASP A 121 -11.27 -10.48 4.75
CA ASP A 121 -11.04 -11.90 4.93
C ASP A 121 -11.71 -12.76 3.83
N GLU A 122 -11.56 -14.08 3.92
CA GLU A 122 -12.12 -15.06 2.97
C GLU A 122 -13.67 -15.05 2.89
N ALA A 123 -14.32 -14.51 3.90
CA ALA A 123 -15.76 -14.31 3.92
C ALA A 123 -16.19 -12.91 3.43
N GLY A 124 -15.26 -12.11 2.92
CA GLY A 124 -15.49 -10.74 2.44
C GLY A 124 -15.73 -9.73 3.56
N ARG A 125 -15.36 -10.06 4.80
CA ARG A 125 -15.54 -9.19 5.97
C ARG A 125 -14.37 -8.24 6.10
N PHE A 126 -14.66 -6.97 6.31
CA PHE A 126 -13.65 -5.95 6.53
C PHE A 126 -12.83 -6.21 7.79
N ILE A 127 -11.51 -6.18 7.66
CA ILE A 127 -10.56 -6.27 8.77
C ILE A 127 -10.19 -4.84 9.17
N TYR A 128 -10.50 -4.47 10.41
CA TYR A 128 -10.18 -3.14 10.92
C TYR A 128 -8.66 -2.96 11.05
N PRO A 129 -8.11 -1.75 10.78
CA PRO A 129 -6.66 -1.50 10.76
C PRO A 129 -5.91 -1.91 12.04
N ASP A 130 -6.53 -1.73 13.20
CA ASP A 130 -5.98 -2.15 14.50
C ASP A 130 -5.72 -3.66 14.57
N ARG A 131 -6.60 -4.47 13.98
CA ARG A 131 -6.42 -5.93 13.90
C ARG A 131 -5.36 -6.32 12.89
N LEU A 132 -5.30 -5.60 11.77
CA LEU A 132 -4.27 -5.83 10.76
C LEU A 132 -2.88 -5.51 11.32
N ILE A 133 -2.73 -4.40 12.03
CA ILE A 133 -1.50 -4.04 12.74
C ILE A 133 -1.11 -5.12 13.75
N ALA A 134 -2.06 -5.62 14.55
CA ALA A 134 -1.78 -6.68 15.52
C ALA A 134 -1.28 -7.98 14.85
N LEU A 135 -1.86 -8.35 13.69
CA LEU A 135 -1.44 -9.51 12.91
C LEU A 135 -0.01 -9.34 12.38
N LEU A 136 0.30 -8.18 11.80
CA LEU A 136 1.62 -7.88 11.27
C LEU A 136 2.68 -7.79 12.39
N ALA A 137 2.32 -7.19 13.53
CA ALA A 137 3.20 -7.11 14.69
C ALA A 137 3.52 -8.49 15.27
N GLU A 138 2.53 -9.40 15.32
CA GLU A 138 2.77 -10.78 15.78
C GLU A 138 3.80 -11.50 14.92
N ASP A 139 3.79 -11.25 13.61
CA ASP A 139 4.75 -11.90 12.68
C ASP A 139 6.14 -11.27 12.80
N LEU A 140 6.22 -9.96 12.82
CA LEU A 140 7.49 -9.24 12.97
C LEU A 140 8.19 -9.55 14.29
N LEU A 141 7.44 -9.68 15.39
CA LEU A 141 8.01 -9.95 16.73
C LEU A 141 8.48 -11.40 16.90
N LYS A 142 8.06 -12.33 16.04
CA LYS A 142 8.57 -13.71 16.08
C LYS A 142 10.05 -13.80 15.72
N ASP A 143 10.52 -12.88 14.88
CA ASP A 143 11.91 -12.84 14.44
C ASP A 143 12.83 -12.09 15.44
N GLU A 144 12.25 -11.37 16.42
CA GLU A 144 13.02 -10.60 17.41
C GLU A 144 13.57 -11.43 18.60
N ASP A 145 13.16 -12.68 18.77
CA ASP A 145 13.74 -13.56 19.79
C ASP A 145 15.25 -13.86 19.57
N GLU A 146 15.84 -13.37 18.47
CA GLU A 146 17.28 -13.45 18.17
C GLU A 146 18.03 -12.09 18.26
N VAL A 147 17.36 -11.02 18.73
CA VAL A 147 18.04 -9.72 18.89
C VAL A 147 19.00 -9.79 20.07
N PRO A 148 20.32 -9.56 19.86
CA PRO A 148 21.30 -9.56 20.96
C PRO A 148 20.92 -8.50 22.00
N GLU A 149 21.10 -8.84 23.29
CA GLU A 149 20.77 -7.98 24.45
C GLU A 149 21.46 -6.58 24.41
N ASP A 150 22.48 -6.41 23.57
CA ASP A 150 23.22 -5.17 23.37
C ASP A 150 22.64 -4.25 22.27
N ALA A 151 21.63 -4.68 21.52
CA ALA A 151 20.92 -3.86 20.54
C ALA A 151 19.73 -3.05 21.11
N ALA A 152 19.44 -3.21 22.41
CA ALA A 152 18.28 -2.61 23.08
C ALA A 152 18.39 -1.08 23.32
N ASP A 153 19.53 -0.45 22.99
CA ASP A 153 19.75 0.99 23.22
C ASP A 153 19.48 1.89 21.98
N ASP A 154 19.08 1.32 20.84
CA ASP A 154 18.67 2.14 19.69
C ASP A 154 17.14 2.36 19.71
N GLU A 155 16.76 3.59 20.06
CA GLU A 155 15.38 4.12 20.11
C GLU A 155 14.68 4.11 18.73
N HIS A 156 14.55 2.95 18.07
CA HIS A 156 13.76 2.82 16.86
C HIS A 156 12.43 2.11 17.16
N CYS A 157 11.53 2.83 17.83
CA CYS A 157 10.13 2.45 17.88
C CYS A 157 9.46 2.74 16.51
N LEU A 158 9.38 1.75 15.65
CA LEU A 158 8.72 1.84 14.33
C LEU A 158 7.22 2.20 14.39
N LEU A 159 6.60 2.11 15.58
CA LEU A 159 5.20 2.51 15.82
C LEU A 159 4.99 4.03 15.90
N TYR A 160 6.06 4.84 15.93
CA TYR A 160 5.95 6.29 16.15
C TYR A 160 6.07 7.14 14.87
N THR A 161 6.29 6.55 13.72
CA THR A 161 6.64 7.31 12.51
C THR A 161 5.48 7.63 11.59
N SER A 162 4.29 7.04 11.73
CA SER A 162 3.17 7.27 10.82
C SER A 162 2.19 8.36 11.24
N ASP A 163 2.04 8.67 12.54
CA ASP A 163 0.99 9.59 13.01
C ASP A 163 1.49 10.99 13.44
N ALA A 164 2.78 11.20 13.59
CA ALA A 164 3.30 12.48 14.10
C ALA A 164 3.25 13.63 13.07
N ALA A 165 3.02 13.34 11.79
CA ALA A 165 2.96 14.37 10.74
C ALA A 165 1.58 15.01 10.59
N ASP A 166 0.50 14.29 10.90
CA ASP A 166 -0.88 14.77 10.67
C ASP A 166 -1.46 15.62 11.81
N GLU A 167 -0.94 15.51 13.03
CA GLU A 167 -1.46 16.26 14.19
C GLU A 167 -0.97 17.72 14.29
N GLN A 168 -0.01 18.16 13.49
CA GLN A 168 0.51 19.54 13.54
C GLN A 168 -0.15 20.51 12.55
N LEU A 169 -1.20 20.10 11.82
CA LEU A 169 -1.89 20.94 10.82
C LEU A 169 -3.34 21.28 11.17
N SER A 170 -3.76 21.13 12.42
CA SER A 170 -5.08 21.58 12.89
C SER A 170 -5.01 22.92 13.63
#